data_33197d002317f442e0e8335f40f5c334
#
_entry.id   33197d002317f442e0e8335f40f5c334
#
_cell.length_a   1.000
_cell.length_b   1.000
_cell.length_c   1.000
_cell.angle_alpha   90.00
_cell.angle_beta   90.00
_cell.angle_gamma   90.00
#
_symmetry.space_group_name_H-M   'P 1'
#
loop_
_entity.id
_entity.type
_entity.pdbx_description
1 polymer ?
#
loop_
_entity_poly.entity_id
_entity_poly.type
_entity_poly.pdbx_seq_one_letter_code
_entity_poly.pdbx_strand_id
1 'polypeptide(L)'
;MPRFYARRRLATLAAATGLIASAALFNSPTASAALPTPVSGATARSYLSQLTVATENRTGYNRDLFPTWITISGTCNTREYILKRDGTNVTTDSACVSTSGSWYSPYDGATWSAASDVDIDHLVPLAEAWDSGASQWTTAQRQSFANDVTRPQLLAVTDNVNQSKGDQDPATWMPSLTSYRCTYVRAWVQVKYYYNLSVDSAEKSALTSYLSGC
;
A
#
# COMPACT_ATOMS: atom_id res chain seq x y z
N MET A 1 80.30 -52.73 -34.75
CA MET A 1 79.30 -52.84 -33.67
C MET A 1 78.63 -51.48 -33.53
N PRO A 2 77.41 -51.23 -33.98
CA PRO A 2 76.78 -49.96 -33.79
C PRO A 2 75.83 -49.97 -32.51
N ARG A 3 75.93 -48.93 -31.74
CA ARG A 3 75.16 -48.69 -30.52
C ARG A 3 73.83 -48.04 -30.89
N PHE A 4 72.73 -48.68 -30.50
CA PHE A 4 71.35 -48.11 -30.62
C PHE A 4 71.09 -47.17 -29.45
N TYR A 5 70.80 -45.90 -29.73
CA TYR A 5 70.26 -44.95 -28.78
C TYR A 5 68.72 -44.97 -28.81
N ALA A 6 68.12 -45.39 -27.69
CA ALA A 6 66.69 -45.33 -27.50
C ALA A 6 66.30 -43.92 -27.08
N ARG A 7 65.51 -43.24 -27.89
CA ARG A 7 64.84 -41.94 -27.53
C ARG A 7 63.53 -42.21 -26.72
N ARG A 8 63.63 -41.82 -25.47
CA ARG A 8 62.40 -41.74 -24.61
C ARG A 8 61.56 -40.50 -25.03
N ARG A 9 60.32 -40.70 -25.45
CA ARG A 9 59.30 -39.64 -25.63
C ARG A 9 58.66 -39.39 -24.30
N LEU A 10 58.77 -38.17 -23.75
CA LEU A 10 57.97 -37.71 -22.64
C LEU A 10 56.56 -37.32 -23.20
N ALA A 11 55.54 -37.95 -22.67
CA ALA A 11 54.12 -37.52 -22.91
C ALA A 11 53.74 -36.51 -21.82
N THR A 12 53.54 -35.29 -22.24
CA THR A 12 52.99 -34.24 -21.37
C THR A 12 51.46 -34.40 -21.31
N LEU A 13 50.94 -34.78 -20.14
CA LEU A 13 49.49 -34.67 -19.84
C LEU A 13 49.13 -33.20 -19.58
N ALA A 14 48.31 -32.61 -20.45
CA ALA A 14 47.70 -31.35 -20.18
C ALA A 14 46.39 -31.59 -19.36
N ALA A 15 46.39 -31.20 -18.09
CA ALA A 15 45.21 -31.19 -17.27
C ALA A 15 44.35 -29.96 -17.61
N ALA A 16 43.21 -30.17 -18.24
CA ALA A 16 42.21 -29.13 -18.48
C ALA A 16 41.36 -28.95 -17.23
N THR A 17 41.62 -27.90 -16.46
CA THR A 17 40.74 -27.46 -15.35
C THR A 17 39.54 -26.72 -15.91
N GLY A 18 38.41 -27.40 -15.98
CA GLY A 18 37.11 -26.76 -16.32
C GLY A 18 36.62 -25.90 -15.16
N LEU A 19 36.62 -24.59 -15.35
CA LEU A 19 35.88 -23.68 -14.45
C LEU A 19 34.37 -23.87 -14.67
N ILE A 20 33.69 -24.50 -13.72
CA ILE A 20 32.20 -24.48 -13.67
C ILE A 20 31.82 -23.13 -13.08
N ALA A 21 31.39 -22.19 -13.93
CA ALA A 21 30.75 -20.95 -13.51
C ALA A 21 29.33 -21.27 -13.06
N SER A 22 29.12 -21.38 -11.74
CA SER A 22 27.79 -21.45 -11.16
C SER A 22 27.11 -20.09 -11.32
N ALA A 23 26.22 -19.96 -12.31
CA ALA A 23 25.34 -18.79 -12.40
C ALA A 23 24.33 -18.85 -11.25
N ALA A 24 24.57 -18.07 -10.21
CA ALA A 24 23.57 -17.81 -9.17
C ALA A 24 22.42 -17.01 -9.81
N LEU A 25 21.30 -17.65 -10.01
CA LEU A 25 20.03 -16.99 -10.37
C LEU A 25 19.62 -16.15 -9.15
N PHE A 26 19.96 -14.87 -9.15
CA PHE A 26 19.37 -13.90 -8.23
C PHE A 26 17.90 -13.73 -8.63
N ASN A 27 17.01 -14.45 -7.96
CA ASN A 27 15.60 -14.11 -7.94
C ASN A 27 15.50 -12.74 -7.24
N SER A 28 15.51 -11.66 -8.03
CA SER A 28 15.09 -10.35 -7.52
C SER A 28 13.64 -10.50 -7.07
N PRO A 29 13.28 -10.20 -5.81
CA PRO A 29 11.89 -10.16 -5.44
C PRO A 29 11.20 -9.17 -6.37
N THR A 30 10.15 -9.62 -7.07
CA THR A 30 9.26 -8.72 -7.80
C THR A 30 8.74 -7.74 -6.75
N ALA A 31 9.11 -6.47 -6.87
CA ALA A 31 8.58 -5.44 -6.01
C ALA A 31 7.05 -5.48 -6.15
N SER A 32 6.35 -5.90 -5.11
CA SER A 32 4.92 -5.72 -5.02
C SER A 32 4.66 -4.21 -5.13
N ALA A 33 3.72 -3.82 -5.97
CA ALA A 33 3.36 -2.42 -6.10
C ALA A 33 2.66 -2.00 -4.80
N ALA A 34 3.43 -1.48 -3.86
CA ALA A 34 2.94 -1.00 -2.57
C ALA A 34 1.99 0.20 -2.72
N LEU A 35 1.35 0.59 -1.59
CA LEU A 35 0.60 1.85 -1.48
C LEU A 35 1.34 2.99 -2.22
N PRO A 36 0.66 3.79 -3.06
CA PRO A 36 1.29 4.96 -3.69
C PRO A 36 1.98 5.84 -2.64
N THR A 37 3.24 6.18 -2.90
CA THR A 37 4.06 6.94 -1.93
C THR A 37 3.42 8.30 -1.64
N PRO A 38 3.09 8.62 -0.39
CA PRO A 38 2.58 9.94 -0.05
C PRO A 38 3.59 11.06 -0.30
N VAL A 39 3.07 12.27 -0.50
CA VAL A 39 3.90 13.49 -0.63
C VAL A 39 4.87 13.67 0.54
N SER A 40 5.90 14.49 0.36
CA SER A 40 6.85 14.81 1.43
C SER A 40 6.17 15.50 2.62
N GLY A 41 6.79 15.46 3.81
CA GLY A 41 6.27 16.19 5.00
C GLY A 41 6.14 17.68 4.73
N ALA A 42 7.09 18.31 4.02
CA ALA A 42 7.01 19.71 3.64
C ALA A 42 5.80 20.01 2.74
N THR A 43 5.56 19.16 1.75
CA THR A 43 4.39 19.27 0.85
C THR A 43 3.08 19.04 1.61
N ALA A 44 3.04 18.03 2.50
CA ALA A 44 1.86 17.76 3.33
C ALA A 44 1.53 18.94 4.26
N ARG A 45 2.52 19.58 4.89
CA ARG A 45 2.30 20.81 5.68
C ARG A 45 1.73 21.95 4.81
N SER A 46 2.25 22.14 3.59
CA SER A 46 1.71 23.11 2.65
C SER A 46 0.26 22.80 2.28
N TYR A 47 -0.08 21.55 2.01
CA TYR A 47 -1.45 21.14 1.72
C TYR A 47 -2.37 21.37 2.92
N LEU A 48 -1.94 20.95 4.13
CA LEU A 48 -2.73 21.14 5.36
C LEU A 48 -3.05 22.61 5.63
N SER A 49 -2.11 23.53 5.34
CA SER A 49 -2.35 24.97 5.50
C SER A 49 -3.44 25.52 4.58
N GLN A 50 -3.71 24.84 3.47
CA GLN A 50 -4.71 25.23 2.46
C GLN A 50 -6.08 24.56 2.67
N LEU A 51 -6.15 23.51 3.51
CA LEU A 51 -7.43 22.86 3.79
C LEU A 51 -8.35 23.79 4.57
N THR A 52 -9.60 23.85 4.12
CA THR A 52 -10.68 24.57 4.82
C THR A 52 -10.93 23.92 6.19
N VAL A 53 -11.07 24.73 7.23
CA VAL A 53 -11.54 24.26 8.54
C VAL A 53 -13.07 24.42 8.58
N ALA A 54 -13.77 23.33 8.81
CA ALA A 54 -15.24 23.34 8.88
C ALA A 54 -15.71 22.34 9.94
N THR A 55 -16.93 22.54 10.44
CA THR A 55 -17.60 21.57 11.31
C THR A 55 -18.08 20.39 10.49
N GLU A 56 -17.87 19.20 10.97
CA GLU A 56 -18.34 17.96 10.37
C GLU A 56 -19.86 17.85 10.39
N ASN A 57 -20.42 17.18 9.35
CA ASN A 57 -21.87 16.97 9.26
C ASN A 57 -22.20 15.57 8.71
N ARG A 58 -22.52 14.64 9.61
CA ARG A 58 -22.89 13.26 9.31
C ARG A 58 -24.31 13.10 8.76
N THR A 59 -25.12 14.16 8.72
CA THR A 59 -26.53 14.07 8.32
C THR A 59 -26.67 13.45 6.92
N GLY A 60 -27.49 12.40 6.83
CA GLY A 60 -27.77 11.70 5.56
C GLY A 60 -26.69 10.74 5.09
N TYR A 61 -25.64 10.49 5.85
CA TYR A 61 -24.64 9.49 5.50
C TYR A 61 -25.26 8.10 5.38
N ASN A 62 -24.93 7.45 4.29
CA ASN A 62 -25.14 6.01 4.09
C ASN A 62 -23.97 5.49 3.27
N ARG A 63 -23.34 4.41 3.73
CA ARG A 63 -22.20 3.78 3.04
C ARG A 63 -22.53 3.40 1.60
N ASP A 64 -23.77 3.01 1.30
CA ASP A 64 -24.20 2.61 -0.04
C ASP A 64 -24.19 3.76 -1.06
N LEU A 65 -24.09 5.01 -0.59
CA LEU A 65 -23.90 6.18 -1.46
C LEU A 65 -22.51 6.23 -2.09
N PHE A 66 -21.57 5.41 -1.61
CA PHE A 66 -20.22 5.24 -2.16
C PHE A 66 -20.13 3.87 -2.84
N PRO A 67 -20.33 3.76 -4.16
CA PRO A 67 -20.15 2.49 -4.87
C PRO A 67 -18.72 1.98 -4.72
N THR A 68 -18.54 0.95 -3.90
CA THR A 68 -17.24 0.33 -3.62
C THR A 68 -17.05 -0.94 -4.44
N TRP A 69 -15.79 -1.35 -4.57
CA TRP A 69 -15.33 -2.60 -5.17
C TRP A 69 -15.80 -2.79 -6.61
N ILE A 70 -15.73 -1.71 -7.42
CA ILE A 70 -15.96 -1.82 -8.87
C ILE A 70 -14.87 -2.63 -9.54
N THR A 71 -15.17 -3.24 -10.68
CA THR A 71 -14.14 -3.90 -11.52
C THR A 71 -13.22 -2.85 -12.13
N ILE A 72 -11.91 -2.98 -11.92
CA ILE A 72 -10.91 -2.01 -12.38
C ILE A 72 -9.85 -2.59 -13.31
N SER A 73 -9.67 -3.92 -13.34
CA SER A 73 -8.69 -4.57 -14.22
C SER A 73 -9.07 -6.03 -14.48
N GLY A 74 -9.39 -6.38 -15.70
CA GLY A 74 -9.80 -7.75 -16.07
C GLY A 74 -11.00 -8.21 -15.24
N THR A 75 -10.85 -9.28 -14.46
CA THR A 75 -11.85 -9.78 -13.50
C THR A 75 -11.66 -9.21 -12.09
N CYS A 76 -10.59 -8.44 -11.85
CA CYS A 76 -10.29 -7.90 -10.54
C CYS A 76 -11.18 -6.71 -10.19
N ASN A 77 -11.91 -6.79 -9.09
CA ASN A 77 -12.49 -5.63 -8.46
C ASN A 77 -11.42 -4.84 -7.66
N THR A 78 -11.78 -3.68 -7.15
CA THR A 78 -10.84 -2.82 -6.40
C THR A 78 -10.21 -3.54 -5.21
N ARG A 79 -11.00 -4.31 -4.42
CA ARG A 79 -10.48 -5.06 -3.26
C ARG A 79 -9.42 -6.08 -3.69
N GLU A 80 -9.72 -6.93 -4.67
CA GLU A 80 -8.80 -7.95 -5.15
C GLU A 80 -7.53 -7.35 -5.78
N TYR A 81 -7.69 -6.23 -6.48
CA TYR A 81 -6.56 -5.47 -7.02
C TYR A 81 -5.62 -4.99 -5.90
N ILE A 82 -6.15 -4.42 -4.81
CA ILE A 82 -5.35 -3.95 -3.66
C ILE A 82 -4.70 -5.13 -2.93
N LEU A 83 -5.42 -6.23 -2.69
CA LEU A 83 -4.83 -7.44 -2.08
C LEU A 83 -3.64 -7.94 -2.89
N LYS A 84 -3.76 -7.95 -4.24
CA LYS A 84 -2.67 -8.35 -5.12
C LYS A 84 -1.52 -7.33 -5.13
N ARG A 85 -1.82 -6.03 -5.03
CA ARG A 85 -0.82 -4.95 -4.98
C ARG A 85 0.00 -4.99 -3.69
N ASP A 86 -0.66 -5.13 -2.54
CA ASP A 86 -0.07 -4.96 -1.20
C ASP A 86 0.51 -6.26 -0.62
N GLY A 87 0.10 -7.41 -1.17
CA GLY A 87 0.60 -8.71 -0.72
C GLY A 87 1.89 -9.15 -1.41
N THR A 88 2.58 -10.07 -0.79
CA THR A 88 3.79 -10.74 -1.31
C THR A 88 3.44 -12.15 -1.73
N ASN A 89 3.91 -12.59 -2.90
CA ASN A 89 3.66 -13.92 -3.48
C ASN A 89 2.16 -14.27 -3.58
N VAL A 90 1.33 -13.28 -3.92
CA VAL A 90 -0.10 -13.46 -4.05
C VAL A 90 -0.40 -14.27 -5.31
N THR A 91 -1.16 -15.37 -5.15
CA THR A 91 -1.77 -16.11 -6.24
C THR A 91 -3.27 -15.84 -6.27
N THR A 92 -3.84 -15.79 -7.46
CA THR A 92 -5.29 -15.57 -7.66
C THR A 92 -5.88 -16.66 -8.55
N ASP A 93 -7.15 -16.92 -8.38
CA ASP A 93 -7.92 -17.72 -9.33
C ASP A 93 -8.31 -16.93 -10.58
N SER A 94 -9.10 -17.54 -11.48
CA SER A 94 -9.57 -16.92 -12.72
C SER A 94 -10.55 -15.74 -12.49
N ALA A 95 -11.18 -15.68 -11.31
CA ALA A 95 -12.04 -14.58 -10.88
C ALA A 95 -11.29 -13.45 -10.15
N CYS A 96 -9.95 -13.55 -10.10
CA CYS A 96 -9.06 -12.66 -9.38
C CYS A 96 -9.13 -12.78 -7.85
N VAL A 97 -9.80 -13.78 -7.28
CA VAL A 97 -9.84 -13.99 -5.82
C VAL A 97 -8.49 -14.46 -5.35
N SER A 98 -7.95 -13.80 -4.32
CA SER A 98 -6.66 -14.16 -3.72
C SER A 98 -6.75 -15.53 -3.01
N THR A 99 -6.02 -16.53 -3.50
CA THR A 99 -6.03 -17.90 -2.99
C THR A 99 -4.86 -18.21 -2.05
N SER A 100 -3.76 -17.46 -2.16
CA SER A 100 -2.64 -17.50 -1.23
C SER A 100 -1.86 -16.18 -1.32
N GLY A 101 -1.03 -15.91 -0.30
CA GLY A 101 -0.21 -14.72 -0.23
C GLY A 101 0.26 -14.44 1.19
N SER A 102 0.94 -13.32 1.36
CA SER A 102 1.31 -12.78 2.66
C SER A 102 1.09 -11.28 2.66
N TRP A 103 0.38 -10.76 3.65
CA TRP A 103 0.01 -9.35 3.75
C TRP A 103 0.55 -8.77 5.06
N TYR A 104 1.40 -7.76 4.91
CA TYR A 104 1.91 -6.99 6.05
C TYR A 104 1.01 -5.77 6.28
N SER A 105 0.46 -5.65 7.49
CA SER A 105 -0.33 -4.50 7.90
C SER A 105 0.57 -3.40 8.46
N PRO A 106 0.62 -2.22 7.85
CA PRO A 106 1.44 -1.11 8.37
C PRO A 106 0.79 -0.41 9.58
N TYR A 107 -0.43 -0.75 9.97
CA TYR A 107 -1.09 -0.14 11.12
C TYR A 107 -0.59 -0.70 12.45
N ASP A 108 -0.27 -1.98 12.50
CA ASP A 108 0.13 -2.71 13.71
C ASP A 108 1.42 -3.53 13.56
N GLY A 109 1.91 -3.69 12.33
CA GLY A 109 3.11 -4.48 12.02
C GLY A 109 2.87 -5.98 11.94
N ALA A 110 1.61 -6.45 11.99
CA ALA A 110 1.27 -7.85 11.83
C ALA A 110 1.41 -8.33 10.39
N THR A 111 1.60 -9.63 10.20
CA THR A 111 1.63 -10.28 8.89
C THR A 111 0.65 -11.43 8.86
N TRP A 112 -0.18 -11.47 7.84
CA TRP A 112 -1.26 -12.43 7.65
C TRP A 112 -1.04 -13.28 6.41
N SER A 113 -1.44 -14.55 6.46
CA SER A 113 -1.33 -15.49 5.33
C SER A 113 -2.68 -15.81 4.68
N ALA A 114 -3.78 -15.37 5.27
CA ALA A 114 -5.11 -15.52 4.70
C ALA A 114 -5.68 -14.13 4.34
N ALA A 115 -6.21 -14.01 3.12
CA ALA A 115 -6.84 -12.76 2.67
C ALA A 115 -8.12 -12.41 3.47
N SER A 116 -8.70 -13.38 4.19
CA SER A 116 -9.84 -13.17 5.09
C SER A 116 -9.49 -12.39 6.36
N ASP A 117 -8.21 -12.38 6.76
CA ASP A 117 -7.73 -11.70 7.97
C ASP A 117 -7.29 -10.26 7.66
N VAL A 118 -7.53 -9.82 6.42
CA VAL A 118 -7.09 -8.53 5.88
C VAL A 118 -8.29 -7.79 5.30
N ASP A 119 -8.48 -6.56 5.77
CA ASP A 119 -9.38 -5.59 5.15
C ASP A 119 -8.65 -4.67 4.17
N ILE A 120 -9.39 -4.11 3.22
CA ILE A 120 -8.93 -2.94 2.48
C ILE A 120 -9.53 -1.71 3.13
N ASP A 121 -8.67 -0.95 3.81
CA ASP A 121 -9.06 0.29 4.47
C ASP A 121 -9.11 1.45 3.46
N HIS A 122 -10.13 2.29 3.62
CA HIS A 122 -10.12 3.66 3.12
C HIS A 122 -9.36 4.50 4.15
N LEU A 123 -8.13 4.93 3.82
CA LEU A 123 -7.26 5.68 4.75
C LEU A 123 -8.00 6.92 5.30
N VAL A 124 -8.66 7.71 4.44
CA VAL A 124 -9.72 8.64 4.84
C VAL A 124 -11.05 7.89 4.71
N PRO A 125 -11.73 7.57 5.83
CA PRO A 125 -12.97 6.78 5.82
C PRO A 125 -14.05 7.42 4.96
N LEU A 126 -14.96 6.59 4.43
CA LEU A 126 -16.07 7.09 3.59
C LEU A 126 -17.00 8.03 4.37
N ALA A 127 -17.24 7.74 5.65
CA ALA A 127 -18.04 8.58 6.51
C ALA A 127 -17.34 9.89 6.84
N GLU A 128 -16.04 9.84 7.10
CA GLU A 128 -15.20 11.03 7.30
C GLU A 128 -15.17 11.93 6.04
N ALA A 129 -15.05 11.33 4.86
CA ALA A 129 -15.15 12.07 3.61
C ALA A 129 -16.54 12.73 3.44
N TRP A 130 -17.62 12.02 3.83
CA TRP A 130 -18.98 12.58 3.81
C TRP A 130 -19.09 13.80 4.70
N ASP A 131 -18.63 13.69 5.94
CA ASP A 131 -18.67 14.75 6.95
C ASP A 131 -17.89 16.00 6.53
N SER A 132 -16.80 15.77 5.78
CA SER A 132 -15.86 16.81 5.35
C SER A 132 -16.12 17.33 3.93
N GLY A 133 -17.27 16.96 3.28
CA GLY A 133 -17.69 17.59 2.02
C GLY A 133 -18.21 16.64 0.93
N ALA A 134 -17.94 15.32 1.00
CA ALA A 134 -18.41 14.38 -0.02
C ALA A 134 -19.93 14.21 -0.06
N SER A 135 -20.65 14.71 0.92
CA SER A 135 -22.12 14.83 0.91
C SER A 135 -22.64 15.64 -0.28
N GLN A 136 -21.83 16.59 -0.79
CA GLN A 136 -22.15 17.44 -1.94
C GLN A 136 -21.70 16.84 -3.28
N TRP A 137 -21.01 15.70 -3.26
CA TRP A 137 -20.51 15.08 -4.47
C TRP A 137 -21.59 14.33 -5.25
N THR A 138 -21.35 14.18 -6.55
CA THR A 138 -22.11 13.23 -7.37
C THR A 138 -21.75 11.79 -6.99
N THR A 139 -22.62 10.83 -7.33
CA THR A 139 -22.33 9.41 -7.14
C THR A 139 -21.03 8.98 -7.85
N ALA A 140 -20.75 9.54 -9.03
CA ALA A 140 -19.52 9.23 -9.76
C ALA A 140 -18.26 9.72 -9.02
N GLN A 141 -18.30 10.89 -8.36
CA GLN A 141 -17.20 11.40 -7.55
C GLN A 141 -16.99 10.53 -6.30
N ARG A 142 -18.07 10.14 -5.61
CA ARG A 142 -17.99 9.22 -4.47
C ARG A 142 -17.45 7.84 -4.88
N GLN A 143 -17.86 7.32 -6.05
CA GLN A 143 -17.30 6.07 -6.61
C GLN A 143 -15.80 6.21 -6.90
N SER A 144 -15.37 7.33 -7.49
CA SER A 144 -13.95 7.57 -7.78
C SER A 144 -13.11 7.63 -6.50
N PHE A 145 -13.60 8.28 -5.45
CA PHE A 145 -12.96 8.32 -4.14
C PHE A 145 -12.87 6.92 -3.50
N ALA A 146 -13.98 6.19 -3.50
CA ALA A 146 -14.07 4.87 -2.87
C ALA A 146 -13.22 3.79 -3.56
N ASN A 147 -12.78 4.02 -4.81
CA ASN A 147 -12.00 3.07 -5.61
C ASN A 147 -10.65 3.68 -6.10
N ASP A 148 -10.15 4.70 -5.41
CA ASP A 148 -8.92 5.37 -5.83
C ASP A 148 -7.68 4.52 -5.54
N VAL A 149 -7.14 3.90 -6.57
CA VAL A 149 -5.89 3.11 -6.52
C VAL A 149 -4.65 3.93 -6.89
N THR A 150 -4.82 5.18 -7.27
CA THR A 150 -3.73 6.06 -7.75
C THR A 150 -3.15 6.96 -6.68
N ARG A 151 -3.92 7.19 -5.61
CA ARG A 151 -3.51 7.95 -4.41
C ARG A 151 -3.40 7.01 -3.21
N PRO A 152 -2.76 7.45 -2.11
CA PRO A 152 -2.59 6.62 -0.93
C PRO A 152 -3.90 6.52 -0.10
N GLN A 153 -5.02 6.17 -0.76
CA GLN A 153 -6.35 6.08 -0.17
C GLN A 153 -6.73 4.66 0.26
N LEU A 154 -6.24 3.64 -0.46
CA LEU A 154 -6.62 2.26 -0.21
C LEU A 154 -5.39 1.43 0.16
N LEU A 155 -5.46 0.67 1.25
CA LEU A 155 -4.38 -0.22 1.67
C LEU A 155 -4.90 -1.45 2.41
N ALA A 156 -4.15 -2.56 2.29
CA ALA A 156 -4.42 -3.79 3.00
C ALA A 156 -3.90 -3.69 4.45
N VAL A 157 -4.76 -3.96 5.42
CA VAL A 157 -4.46 -3.86 6.86
C VAL A 157 -5.12 -5.00 7.63
N THR A 158 -4.67 -5.25 8.87
CA THR A 158 -5.32 -6.18 9.79
C THR A 158 -6.80 -5.84 9.98
N ASP A 159 -7.70 -6.79 9.79
CA ASP A 159 -9.16 -6.59 9.78
C ASP A 159 -9.70 -5.96 11.08
N ASN A 160 -9.37 -6.53 12.24
CA ASN A 160 -9.83 -6.03 13.54
C ASN A 160 -9.23 -4.66 13.90
N VAL A 161 -8.04 -4.33 13.40
CA VAL A 161 -7.44 -2.99 13.56
C VAL A 161 -8.17 -1.98 12.69
N ASN A 162 -8.55 -2.36 11.46
CA ASN A 162 -9.41 -1.54 10.60
C ASN A 162 -10.79 -1.29 11.23
N GLN A 163 -11.40 -2.32 11.79
CA GLN A 163 -12.68 -2.20 12.52
C GLN A 163 -12.55 -1.27 13.73
N SER A 164 -11.43 -1.35 14.48
CA SER A 164 -11.14 -0.44 15.59
C SER A 164 -10.93 1.01 15.15
N LYS A 165 -10.32 1.23 13.98
CA LYS A 165 -10.20 2.57 13.37
C LYS A 165 -11.57 3.13 13.04
N GLY A 166 -12.42 2.33 12.39
CA GLY A 166 -13.77 2.77 11.98
C GLY A 166 -13.73 4.05 11.14
N ASP A 167 -14.57 5.01 11.51
CA ASP A 167 -14.69 6.30 10.83
C ASP A 167 -13.82 7.41 11.44
N GLN A 168 -12.93 7.04 12.38
CA GLN A 168 -12.15 8.00 13.17
C GLN A 168 -11.07 8.70 12.35
N ASP A 169 -10.83 9.96 12.69
CA ASP A 169 -9.79 10.82 12.16
C ASP A 169 -8.48 10.74 12.98
N PRO A 170 -7.37 11.40 12.56
CA PRO A 170 -6.10 11.40 13.29
C PRO A 170 -6.10 12.08 14.66
N ALA A 171 -7.16 12.79 15.06
CA ALA A 171 -7.30 13.33 16.42
C ALA A 171 -7.72 12.25 17.41
N THR A 172 -8.41 11.21 16.95
CA THR A 172 -9.00 10.17 17.79
C THR A 172 -8.40 8.80 17.57
N TRP A 173 -7.85 8.51 16.39
CA TRP A 173 -7.20 7.24 16.09
C TRP A 173 -5.90 7.42 15.29
N MET A 174 -4.88 6.65 15.65
CA MET A 174 -3.61 6.57 14.92
C MET A 174 -3.07 5.14 14.91
N PRO A 175 -2.35 4.73 13.84
CA PRO A 175 -1.66 3.45 13.81
C PRO A 175 -0.82 3.22 15.07
N SER A 176 -0.90 2.02 15.64
CA SER A 176 -0.08 1.64 16.80
C SER A 176 1.41 1.56 16.43
N LEU A 177 1.71 1.15 15.17
CA LEU A 177 3.07 1.15 14.63
C LEU A 177 3.56 2.59 14.40
N THR A 178 4.33 3.10 15.36
CA THR A 178 4.76 4.51 15.39
C THR A 178 5.57 4.93 14.16
N SER A 179 6.37 4.00 13.59
CA SER A 179 7.16 4.26 12.38
C SER A 179 6.30 4.54 11.14
N TYR A 180 5.03 4.13 11.13
CA TYR A 180 4.13 4.38 10.00
C TYR A 180 3.37 5.70 10.13
N ARG A 181 3.32 6.33 11.30
CA ARG A 181 2.48 7.52 11.56
C ARG A 181 2.79 8.68 10.63
N CYS A 182 4.05 8.94 10.32
CA CYS A 182 4.41 9.99 9.35
C CYS A 182 3.86 9.68 7.95
N THR A 183 3.92 8.43 7.50
CA THR A 183 3.34 8.01 6.23
C THR A 183 1.83 8.18 6.24
N TYR A 184 1.17 7.76 7.33
CA TYR A 184 -0.27 7.86 7.51
C TYR A 184 -0.78 9.31 7.42
N VAL A 185 -0.22 10.24 8.20
CA VAL A 185 -0.70 11.63 8.20
C VAL A 185 -0.39 12.37 6.90
N ARG A 186 0.73 12.05 6.22
CA ARG A 186 1.04 12.61 4.89
C ARG A 186 0.04 12.12 3.84
N ALA A 187 -0.30 10.84 3.87
CA ALA A 187 -1.32 10.24 3.01
C ALA A 187 -2.70 10.86 3.26
N TRP A 188 -3.09 10.97 4.53
CA TRP A 188 -4.36 11.58 4.94
C TRP A 188 -4.53 13.00 4.38
N VAL A 189 -3.54 13.85 4.62
CA VAL A 189 -3.58 15.24 4.11
C VAL A 189 -3.57 15.29 2.60
N GLN A 190 -2.79 14.43 1.93
CA GLN A 190 -2.77 14.36 0.46
C GLN A 190 -4.13 13.99 -0.12
N VAL A 191 -4.81 13.01 0.47
CA VAL A 191 -6.13 12.57 0.02
C VAL A 191 -7.14 13.68 0.23
N LYS A 192 -7.23 14.27 1.43
CA LYS A 192 -8.16 15.38 1.70
C LYS A 192 -7.91 16.57 0.78
N TYR A 193 -6.65 16.95 0.58
CA TYR A 193 -6.28 18.06 -0.31
C TYR A 193 -6.74 17.81 -1.76
N TYR A 194 -6.43 16.62 -2.29
CA TYR A 194 -6.78 16.28 -3.67
C TYR A 194 -8.31 16.28 -3.89
N TYR A 195 -9.06 15.79 -2.94
CA TYR A 195 -10.52 15.71 -3.01
C TYR A 195 -11.24 16.95 -2.51
N ASN A 196 -10.48 18.01 -2.17
CA ASN A 196 -11.00 19.27 -1.64
C ASN A 196 -11.95 19.07 -0.45
N LEU A 197 -11.58 18.14 0.45
CA LEU A 197 -12.28 17.89 1.70
C LEU A 197 -11.82 18.89 2.77
N SER A 198 -12.72 19.23 3.69
CA SER A 198 -12.36 20.03 4.86
C SER A 198 -11.71 19.19 5.96
N VAL A 199 -11.19 19.84 6.96
CA VAL A 199 -10.76 19.28 8.25
C VAL A 199 -11.51 19.99 9.36
N ASP A 200 -11.79 19.30 10.47
CA ASP A 200 -12.23 20.01 11.66
C ASP A 200 -11.04 20.62 12.44
N SER A 201 -11.30 21.32 13.51
CA SER A 201 -10.26 22.00 14.29
C SER A 201 -9.38 21.02 15.08
N ALA A 202 -9.95 19.92 15.57
CA ALA A 202 -9.22 18.89 16.33
C ALA A 202 -8.33 18.08 15.39
N GLU A 203 -8.88 17.63 14.25
CA GLU A 203 -8.17 16.96 13.17
C GLU A 203 -6.98 17.82 12.68
N LYS A 204 -7.22 19.10 12.38
CA LYS A 204 -6.15 20.01 11.93
C LYS A 204 -5.05 20.17 12.96
N SER A 205 -5.39 20.27 14.25
CA SER A 205 -4.42 20.37 15.34
C SER A 205 -3.58 19.10 15.46
N ALA A 206 -4.21 17.92 15.40
CA ALA A 206 -3.52 16.64 15.46
C ALA A 206 -2.57 16.45 14.25
N LEU A 207 -3.06 16.70 13.03
CA LEU A 207 -2.25 16.63 11.81
C LEU A 207 -1.06 17.59 11.86
N THR A 208 -1.24 18.83 12.35
CA THR A 208 -0.15 19.80 12.53
C THR A 208 0.91 19.28 13.49
N SER A 209 0.48 18.72 14.62
CA SER A 209 1.38 18.14 15.62
C SER A 209 2.21 16.99 15.05
N TYR A 210 1.57 16.02 14.41
CA TYR A 210 2.28 14.87 13.81
C TYR A 210 3.22 15.29 12.68
N LEU A 211 2.78 16.19 11.79
CA LEU A 211 3.59 16.65 10.66
C LEU A 211 4.79 17.50 11.07
N SER A 212 4.81 18.06 12.29
CA SER A 212 5.97 18.79 12.80
C SER A 212 7.22 17.90 12.94
N GLY A 213 7.01 16.61 13.21
CA GLY A 213 8.06 15.59 13.32
C GLY A 213 8.33 14.79 12.04
N CYS A 214 7.61 15.09 10.96
CA CYS A 214 7.70 14.41 9.68
C CYS A 214 8.44 15.26 8.64
#